data_48db803fde84f2ac29758a264a0aba08
#
_entry.id   48db803fde84f2ac29758a264a0aba08
#
_cell.length_a   1.000
_cell.length_b   1.000
_cell.length_c   1.000
_cell.angle_alpha   90.00
_cell.angle_beta   90.00
_cell.angle_gamma   90.00
#
_symmetry.space_group_name_H-M   'P 1'
#
loop_
_entity.id
_entity.type
_entity.pdbx_description
1 polymer ?
#
loop_
_entity_poly.entity_id
_entity_poly.type
_entity_poly.pdbx_seq_one_letter_code
_entity_poly.pdbx_strand_id
1 'polypeptide(L)'
;MNTSLTERQKSWLILAALWLVLLVMAALRPLAVPDEGRYGEIGRWMLVSGDWLTPRLNGLPFFHKPPYVYWLEAMSLATFGVNEFALRLVPALHVALMTVALYLSARTLTSESTARRAAVMLGTSLAFLVGGQYVNHDMAVATWIGVAIWCFAFAFMAGERPNAMLARLGFVACALGMLSKGLIGIALPGLVIFVWLLWTRQFKKVLYLPWVSGLALFAAIAVPWFVLAQQKHPELFNYMFVGQQFNRYTAATYNNPQPIWFYLLALALLFFPWVFFALNQARRTSRQAGVPTPLTTDVWRLCWAWVLAILGFFSIPNSKLVGYILPVLPALALLAALGWERTMGHRAAAGKVFAGLCALSVGIAVILMAAVPGVTRVSRAQDVAAVLTCEARASDTVYVTGAYPYDLPFYAQTSHPMVVLADWPALRANTGDGWQRELFEGADFDVQAAQVLQPPEVLTAAGLVRGNWFVARKVDQGLAQQPGWTLFYEGAGWVLYQSGAGLAAKSPEPAEQKGLPGCKHQGNK
;
A
#
# COMPACT_ATOMS: atom_id res chain seq x y z
N MET A 1 47.30 0.90 1.91
CA MET A 1 46.55 1.20 0.68
C MET A 1 45.20 1.82 1.09
N ASN A 2 45.06 3.15 1.06
CA ASN A 2 43.77 3.80 1.25
C ASN A 2 42.96 3.67 -0.05
N THR A 3 42.19 2.62 -0.20
CA THR A 3 41.26 2.45 -1.33
C THR A 3 40.06 3.38 -1.07
N SER A 4 40.15 4.62 -1.53
CA SER A 4 38.99 5.52 -1.50
C SER A 4 37.87 4.93 -2.37
N LEU A 5 36.65 4.81 -1.78
CA LEU A 5 35.46 4.33 -2.51
C LEU A 5 35.20 5.20 -3.74
N THR A 6 34.87 4.56 -4.85
CA THR A 6 34.40 5.25 -6.06
C THR A 6 33.06 5.97 -5.78
N GLU A 7 32.75 7.03 -6.52
CA GLU A 7 31.48 7.76 -6.36
C GLU A 7 30.25 6.85 -6.55
N ARG A 8 30.37 5.87 -7.43
CA ARG A 8 29.32 4.86 -7.64
C ARG A 8 29.13 3.96 -6.42
N GLN A 9 30.23 3.50 -5.80
CA GLN A 9 30.15 2.68 -4.58
C GLN A 9 29.52 3.49 -3.42
N LYS A 10 29.89 4.77 -3.29
CA LYS A 10 29.26 5.68 -2.30
C LYS A 10 27.76 5.82 -2.54
N SER A 11 27.32 5.94 -3.79
CA SER A 11 25.89 6.01 -4.12
C SER A 11 25.15 4.77 -3.67
N TRP A 12 25.65 3.58 -3.99
CA TRP A 12 25.02 2.32 -3.58
C TRP A 12 24.98 2.13 -2.06
N LEU A 13 26.04 2.50 -1.36
CA LEU A 13 26.06 2.43 0.11
C LEU A 13 25.03 3.37 0.74
N ILE A 14 24.88 4.58 0.20
CA ILE A 14 23.87 5.53 0.69
C ILE A 14 22.45 4.99 0.44
N LEU A 15 22.17 4.44 -0.75
CA LEU A 15 20.86 3.87 -1.05
C LEU A 15 20.55 2.65 -0.16
N ALA A 16 21.54 1.78 0.05
CA ALA A 16 21.41 0.65 0.98
C ALA A 16 21.16 1.11 2.41
N ALA A 17 21.85 2.16 2.89
CA ALA A 17 21.64 2.72 4.21
C ALA A 17 20.23 3.31 4.38
N LEU A 18 19.73 4.05 3.38
CA LEU A 18 18.36 4.59 3.41
C LEU A 18 17.32 3.48 3.45
N TRP A 19 17.53 2.41 2.68
CA TRP A 19 16.61 1.28 2.70
C TRP A 19 16.68 0.53 4.03
N LEU A 20 17.87 0.36 4.62
CA LEU A 20 18.02 -0.24 5.95
C LEU A 20 17.29 0.56 7.03
N VAL A 21 17.38 1.90 6.99
CA VAL A 21 16.60 2.78 7.89
C VAL A 21 15.11 2.52 7.75
N LEU A 22 14.62 2.41 6.51
CA LEU A 22 13.21 2.11 6.26
C LEU A 22 12.81 0.74 6.84
N LEU A 23 13.64 -0.30 6.67
CA LEU A 23 13.37 -1.63 7.22
C LEU A 23 13.33 -1.65 8.74
N VAL A 24 14.24 -0.92 9.39
CA VAL A 24 14.22 -0.76 10.85
C VAL A 24 12.92 -0.08 11.29
N MET A 25 12.53 1.02 10.66
CA MET A 25 11.27 1.71 10.98
C MET A 25 10.05 0.80 10.76
N ALA A 26 10.07 -0.04 9.72
CA ALA A 26 8.98 -0.97 9.41
C ALA A 26 8.75 -2.03 10.51
N ALA A 27 9.79 -2.40 11.26
CA ALA A 27 9.72 -3.40 12.33
C ALA A 27 9.19 -2.85 13.66
N LEU A 28 9.18 -1.53 13.87
CA LEU A 28 9.04 -0.93 15.20
C LEU A 28 7.59 -0.57 15.61
N ARG A 29 6.62 -0.64 14.73
CA ARG A 29 5.25 -0.22 15.06
C ARG A 29 4.21 -1.32 14.78
N PRO A 30 3.12 -1.38 15.55
CA PRO A 30 1.99 -2.24 15.25
C PRO A 30 1.29 -1.83 13.95
N LEU A 31 0.42 -2.71 13.42
CA LEU A 31 -0.35 -2.45 12.21
C LEU A 31 -1.26 -1.22 12.37
N ALA A 32 -1.34 -0.40 11.34
CA ALA A 32 -2.29 0.69 11.25
C ALA A 32 -3.61 0.17 10.68
N VAL A 33 -4.69 0.33 11.44
CA VAL A 33 -6.03 -0.08 11.01
C VAL A 33 -6.77 1.10 10.36
N PRO A 34 -7.64 0.84 9.37
CA PRO A 34 -8.07 -0.50 8.90
C PRO A 34 -7.13 -1.16 7.89
N ASP A 35 -6.35 -0.40 7.11
CA ASP A 35 -5.72 -0.88 5.87
C ASP A 35 -4.66 -1.96 6.09
N GLU A 36 -3.67 -1.74 6.99
CA GLU A 36 -2.61 -2.74 7.19
C GLU A 36 -3.15 -4.04 7.79
N GLY A 37 -4.14 -3.95 8.70
CA GLY A 37 -4.84 -5.13 9.23
C GLY A 37 -5.58 -5.88 8.13
N ARG A 38 -6.36 -5.16 7.31
CA ARG A 38 -7.16 -5.72 6.21
C ARG A 38 -6.30 -6.43 5.16
N TYR A 39 -5.34 -5.73 4.58
CA TYR A 39 -4.53 -6.28 3.50
C TYR A 39 -3.57 -7.35 4.00
N GLY A 40 -2.94 -7.14 5.16
CA GLY A 40 -2.07 -8.13 5.77
C GLY A 40 -2.79 -9.42 6.16
N GLU A 41 -4.04 -9.31 6.62
CA GLU A 41 -4.86 -10.49 6.90
C GLU A 41 -5.22 -11.28 5.65
N ILE A 42 -5.50 -10.61 4.53
CA ILE A 42 -5.75 -11.30 3.25
C ILE A 42 -4.52 -12.11 2.82
N GLY A 43 -3.31 -11.52 2.92
CA GLY A 43 -2.06 -12.24 2.66
C GLY A 43 -1.86 -13.43 3.61
N ARG A 44 -2.13 -13.26 4.91
CA ARG A 44 -2.08 -14.35 5.90
C ARG A 44 -3.11 -15.45 5.61
N TRP A 45 -4.32 -15.05 5.23
CA TRP A 45 -5.38 -16.02 4.93
C TRP A 45 -5.06 -16.91 3.73
N MET A 46 -4.30 -16.43 2.75
CA MET A 46 -3.80 -17.26 1.66
C MET A 46 -2.93 -18.41 2.16
N LEU A 47 -2.14 -18.20 3.22
CA LEU A 47 -1.33 -19.27 3.83
C LEU A 47 -2.22 -20.25 4.62
N VAL A 48 -3.18 -19.74 5.38
CA VAL A 48 -4.06 -20.56 6.22
C VAL A 48 -4.95 -21.45 5.37
N SER A 49 -5.55 -20.89 4.31
CA SER A 49 -6.50 -21.60 3.45
C SER A 49 -5.84 -22.41 2.32
N GLY A 50 -4.60 -22.07 1.94
CA GLY A 50 -3.95 -22.60 0.74
C GLY A 50 -4.56 -22.13 -0.58
N ASP A 51 -5.56 -21.23 -0.56
CA ASP A 51 -6.21 -20.68 -1.77
C ASP A 51 -5.48 -19.41 -2.24
N TRP A 52 -4.55 -19.59 -3.17
CA TRP A 52 -3.80 -18.49 -3.80
C TRP A 52 -4.54 -17.80 -4.96
N LEU A 53 -5.68 -18.36 -5.38
CA LEU A 53 -6.48 -17.81 -6.47
C LEU A 53 -7.48 -16.77 -5.97
N THR A 54 -8.15 -17.04 -4.84
CA THR A 54 -9.20 -16.19 -4.29
C THR A 54 -8.68 -15.43 -3.06
N PRO A 55 -8.35 -14.13 -3.15
CA PRO A 55 -8.11 -13.32 -1.95
C PRO A 55 -9.34 -13.35 -1.05
N ARG A 56 -9.16 -13.53 0.27
CA ARG A 56 -10.26 -13.63 1.22
C ARG A 56 -10.02 -12.75 2.46
N LEU A 57 -11.04 -12.03 2.86
CA LEU A 57 -11.10 -11.31 4.14
C LEU A 57 -12.14 -12.01 5.03
N ASN A 58 -11.72 -12.46 6.19
CA ASN A 58 -12.60 -13.25 7.10
C ASN A 58 -13.24 -14.47 6.43
N GLY A 59 -12.52 -15.15 5.56
CA GLY A 59 -13.03 -16.26 4.76
C GLY A 59 -13.87 -15.89 3.55
N LEU A 60 -14.35 -14.65 3.45
CA LEU A 60 -15.16 -14.13 2.34
C LEU A 60 -14.27 -13.69 1.18
N PRO A 61 -14.60 -13.98 -0.10
CA PRO A 61 -13.87 -13.47 -1.25
C PRO A 61 -13.75 -11.95 -1.24
N PHE A 62 -12.57 -11.44 -1.56
CA PHE A 62 -12.25 -10.00 -1.54
C PHE A 62 -11.59 -9.56 -2.86
N PHE A 63 -12.41 -9.11 -3.80
CA PHE A 63 -11.96 -8.75 -5.15
C PHE A 63 -11.82 -7.24 -5.39
N HIS A 64 -11.62 -6.43 -4.33
CA HIS A 64 -11.36 -5.00 -4.49
C HIS A 64 -10.06 -4.71 -5.22
N LYS A 65 -9.09 -5.63 -5.14
CA LYS A 65 -7.78 -5.52 -5.79
C LYS A 65 -7.33 -6.87 -6.34
N PRO A 66 -6.52 -6.88 -7.43
CA PRO A 66 -5.86 -8.07 -7.93
C PRO A 66 -4.81 -8.62 -6.93
N PRO A 67 -4.34 -9.86 -7.08
CA PRO A 67 -3.70 -10.62 -6.02
C PRO A 67 -2.20 -10.39 -5.81
N TYR A 68 -1.52 -9.67 -6.69
CA TYR A 68 -0.06 -9.58 -6.71
C TYR A 68 0.55 -9.21 -5.35
N VAL A 69 -0.01 -8.19 -4.69
CA VAL A 69 0.50 -7.74 -3.38
C VAL A 69 0.24 -8.80 -2.33
N TYR A 70 -0.93 -9.41 -2.29
CA TYR A 70 -1.28 -10.49 -1.37
C TYR A 70 -0.39 -11.72 -1.53
N TRP A 71 -0.04 -12.08 -2.77
CA TRP A 71 0.93 -13.16 -3.03
C TRP A 71 2.28 -12.88 -2.41
N LEU A 72 2.79 -11.64 -2.57
CA LEU A 72 4.07 -11.24 -1.99
C LEU A 72 4.02 -11.20 -0.47
N GLU A 73 2.92 -10.69 0.10
CA GLU A 73 2.68 -10.69 1.55
C GLU A 73 2.65 -12.13 2.09
N ALA A 74 1.88 -13.02 1.45
CA ALA A 74 1.84 -14.44 1.83
C ALA A 74 3.23 -15.08 1.77
N MET A 75 3.98 -14.89 0.69
CA MET A 75 5.35 -15.41 0.57
C MET A 75 6.28 -14.84 1.65
N SER A 76 6.16 -13.55 1.95
CA SER A 76 6.95 -12.91 3.01
C SER A 76 6.60 -13.45 4.38
N LEU A 77 5.31 -13.61 4.69
CA LEU A 77 4.83 -14.20 5.94
C LEU A 77 5.26 -15.67 6.08
N ALA A 78 5.23 -16.45 5.00
CA ALA A 78 5.72 -17.83 4.99
C ALA A 78 7.22 -17.92 5.31
N THR A 79 8.00 -16.92 4.89
CA THR A 79 9.46 -16.92 5.02
C THR A 79 9.92 -16.37 6.37
N PHE A 80 9.30 -15.29 6.84
CA PHE A 80 9.73 -14.52 8.02
C PHE A 80 8.79 -14.66 9.22
N GLY A 81 7.73 -15.46 9.09
CA GLY A 81 6.70 -15.61 10.11
C GLY A 81 5.64 -14.50 10.06
N VAL A 82 4.54 -14.71 10.79
CA VAL A 82 3.41 -13.76 10.86
C VAL A 82 3.78 -12.62 11.81
N ASN A 83 4.23 -11.51 11.24
CA ASN A 83 4.61 -10.29 11.95
C ASN A 83 4.57 -9.07 11.03
N GLU A 84 4.62 -7.88 11.63
CA GLU A 84 4.52 -6.59 10.92
C GLU A 84 5.68 -6.33 9.96
N PHE A 85 6.89 -6.77 10.31
CA PHE A 85 8.06 -6.65 9.45
C PHE A 85 7.87 -7.41 8.14
N ALA A 86 7.41 -8.66 8.24
CA ALA A 86 7.19 -9.51 7.06
C ALA A 86 6.18 -8.88 6.08
N LEU A 87 5.08 -8.29 6.58
CA LEU A 87 4.13 -7.58 5.73
C LEU A 87 4.74 -6.34 5.08
N ARG A 88 5.45 -5.53 5.85
CA ARG A 88 6.02 -4.25 5.38
C ARG A 88 7.26 -4.42 4.51
N LEU A 89 7.85 -5.60 4.49
CA LEU A 89 8.93 -5.92 3.54
C LEU A 89 8.44 -5.77 2.09
N VAL A 90 7.17 -6.05 1.81
CA VAL A 90 6.60 -5.95 0.45
C VAL A 90 6.61 -4.50 -0.07
N PRO A 91 6.01 -3.49 0.57
CA PRO A 91 6.13 -2.11 0.13
C PRO A 91 7.58 -1.60 0.20
N ALA A 92 8.40 -2.05 1.17
CA ALA A 92 9.81 -1.67 1.27
C ALA A 92 10.65 -2.16 0.08
N LEU A 93 10.40 -3.35 -0.45
CA LEU A 93 11.04 -3.86 -1.67
C LEU A 93 10.62 -3.05 -2.90
N HIS A 94 9.35 -2.69 -3.00
CA HIS A 94 8.86 -1.89 -4.12
C HIS A 94 9.46 -0.48 -4.14
N VAL A 95 9.55 0.17 -3.00
CA VAL A 95 10.17 1.49 -2.92
C VAL A 95 11.68 1.43 -3.18
N ALA A 96 12.37 0.35 -2.79
CA ALA A 96 13.75 0.11 -3.16
C ALA A 96 13.91 -0.02 -4.69
N LEU A 97 13.05 -0.82 -5.33
CA LEU A 97 13.03 -0.96 -6.78
C LEU A 97 12.76 0.37 -7.50
N MET A 98 11.79 1.15 -7.01
CA MET A 98 11.50 2.49 -7.54
C MET A 98 12.73 3.41 -7.46
N THR A 99 13.42 3.39 -6.32
CA THR A 99 14.61 4.23 -6.08
C THR A 99 15.78 3.80 -6.94
N VAL A 100 16.01 2.50 -7.08
CA VAL A 100 17.04 1.94 -7.95
C VAL A 100 16.74 2.27 -9.42
N ALA A 101 15.49 2.12 -9.86
CA ALA A 101 15.08 2.47 -11.22
C ALA A 101 15.29 3.97 -11.50
N LEU A 102 14.93 4.85 -10.56
CA LEU A 102 15.21 6.29 -10.65
C LEU A 102 16.72 6.56 -10.73
N TYR A 103 17.51 5.99 -9.82
CA TYR A 103 18.96 6.21 -9.78
C TYR A 103 19.64 5.79 -11.08
N LEU A 104 19.34 4.58 -11.57
CA LEU A 104 19.91 4.07 -12.81
C LEU A 104 19.50 4.92 -14.02
N SER A 105 18.23 5.31 -14.09
CA SER A 105 17.70 6.17 -15.15
C SER A 105 18.32 7.56 -15.10
N ALA A 106 18.34 8.20 -13.95
CA ALA A 106 18.92 9.53 -13.77
C ALA A 106 20.42 9.54 -14.08
N ARG A 107 21.14 8.47 -13.71
CA ARG A 107 22.58 8.34 -13.98
C ARG A 107 22.91 8.26 -15.46
N THR A 108 22.08 7.58 -16.26
CA THR A 108 22.27 7.54 -17.71
C THR A 108 21.90 8.84 -18.41
N LEU A 109 21.00 9.62 -17.81
CA LEU A 109 20.48 10.87 -18.39
C LEU A 109 21.18 12.13 -17.88
N THR A 110 21.91 12.02 -16.75
CA THR A 110 22.56 13.17 -16.09
C THR A 110 23.96 12.78 -15.60
N SER A 111 24.35 13.23 -14.41
CA SER A 111 25.60 12.86 -13.75
C SER A 111 25.37 11.91 -12.57
N GLU A 112 26.43 11.21 -12.14
CA GLU A 112 26.41 10.35 -10.94
C GLU A 112 25.95 11.15 -9.70
N SER A 113 26.41 12.38 -9.54
CA SER A 113 26.04 13.22 -8.40
C SER A 113 24.58 13.64 -8.42
N THR A 114 24.03 13.99 -9.58
CA THR A 114 22.61 14.35 -9.76
C THR A 114 21.72 13.15 -9.55
N ALA A 115 22.08 11.98 -10.09
CA ALA A 115 21.36 10.73 -9.89
C ALA A 115 21.30 10.31 -8.41
N ARG A 116 22.44 10.38 -7.72
CA ARG A 116 22.51 10.13 -6.28
C ARG A 116 21.60 11.08 -5.51
N ARG A 117 21.64 12.39 -5.81
CA ARG A 117 20.76 13.36 -5.16
C ARG A 117 19.29 13.10 -5.42
N ALA A 118 18.89 12.78 -6.65
CA ALA A 118 17.51 12.42 -6.98
C ALA A 118 17.03 11.22 -6.14
N ALA A 119 17.84 10.17 -6.07
CA ALA A 119 17.52 8.98 -5.30
C ALA A 119 17.47 9.26 -3.77
N VAL A 120 18.38 10.09 -3.25
CA VAL A 120 18.37 10.50 -1.83
C VAL A 120 17.17 11.40 -1.52
N MET A 121 16.82 12.34 -2.39
CA MET A 121 15.62 13.18 -2.22
C MET A 121 14.34 12.34 -2.21
N LEU A 122 14.24 11.32 -3.07
CA LEU A 122 13.16 10.36 -3.03
C LEU A 122 13.18 9.58 -1.72
N GLY A 123 14.31 8.96 -1.37
CA GLY A 123 14.48 8.08 -0.21
C GLY A 123 14.32 8.77 1.15
N THR A 124 14.49 10.09 1.21
CA THR A 124 14.26 10.89 2.42
C THR A 124 12.91 11.61 2.43
N SER A 125 12.10 11.50 1.38
CA SER A 125 10.76 12.09 1.34
C SER A 125 9.79 11.37 2.30
N LEU A 126 8.80 12.10 2.82
CA LEU A 126 7.74 11.49 3.64
C LEU A 126 6.98 10.42 2.87
N ALA A 127 6.74 10.63 1.58
CA ALA A 127 6.08 9.66 0.72
C ALA A 127 6.83 8.32 0.68
N PHE A 128 8.16 8.35 0.62
CA PHE A 128 8.99 7.15 0.65
C PHE A 128 9.00 6.51 2.04
N LEU A 129 9.32 7.30 3.09
CA LEU A 129 9.50 6.77 4.43
C LEU A 129 8.20 6.27 5.07
N VAL A 130 7.07 6.92 4.77
CA VAL A 130 5.74 6.51 5.24
C VAL A 130 5.14 5.46 4.29
N GLY A 131 5.06 5.75 2.99
CA GLY A 131 4.43 4.87 2.01
C GLY A 131 5.20 3.56 1.79
N GLY A 132 6.54 3.57 1.93
CA GLY A 132 7.40 2.38 1.79
C GLY A 132 7.30 1.40 2.96
N GLN A 133 6.59 1.73 4.03
CA GLN A 133 6.31 0.84 5.14
C GLN A 133 4.80 0.76 5.47
N TYR A 134 3.93 1.15 4.56
CA TYR A 134 2.49 1.09 4.72
C TYR A 134 1.92 -0.03 3.83
N VAL A 135 1.30 -1.02 4.47
CA VAL A 135 0.79 -2.22 3.79
C VAL A 135 -0.46 -1.87 3.00
N ASN A 136 -0.26 -1.62 1.71
CA ASN A 136 -1.33 -1.43 0.73
C ASN A 136 -0.78 -1.62 -0.70
N HIS A 137 -1.64 -1.46 -1.69
CA HIS A 137 -1.31 -1.65 -3.11
C HIS A 137 -0.66 -0.43 -3.78
N ASP A 138 -0.65 0.73 -3.10
CA ASP A 138 -0.27 2.00 -3.73
C ASP A 138 1.21 2.06 -4.10
N MET A 139 2.09 1.60 -3.19
CA MET A 139 3.53 1.60 -3.45
C MET A 139 3.89 0.62 -4.56
N ALA A 140 3.27 -0.55 -4.59
CA ALA A 140 3.53 -1.56 -5.63
C ALA A 140 3.15 -1.03 -7.02
N VAL A 141 1.92 -0.52 -7.19
CA VAL A 141 1.49 0.01 -8.48
C VAL A 141 2.28 1.25 -8.89
N ALA A 142 2.62 2.15 -7.95
CA ALA A 142 3.44 3.32 -8.22
C ALA A 142 4.83 2.94 -8.74
N THR A 143 5.43 1.91 -8.17
CA THR A 143 6.71 1.38 -8.61
C THR A 143 6.64 0.83 -10.03
N TRP A 144 5.65 -0.01 -10.34
CA TRP A 144 5.52 -0.61 -11.66
C TRP A 144 5.16 0.42 -12.73
N ILE A 145 4.33 1.42 -12.41
CA ILE A 145 4.08 2.57 -13.28
C ILE A 145 5.40 3.31 -13.58
N GLY A 146 6.19 3.59 -12.55
CA GLY A 146 7.48 4.28 -12.72
C GLY A 146 8.47 3.48 -13.57
N VAL A 147 8.60 2.19 -13.31
CA VAL A 147 9.46 1.28 -14.10
C VAL A 147 9.00 1.20 -15.56
N ALA A 148 7.68 1.07 -15.80
CA ALA A 148 7.11 1.04 -17.14
C ALA A 148 7.43 2.34 -17.92
N ILE A 149 7.24 3.51 -17.28
CA ILE A 149 7.53 4.80 -17.92
C ILE A 149 9.01 4.91 -18.26
N TRP A 150 9.93 4.54 -17.35
CA TRP A 150 11.37 4.54 -17.65
C TRP A 150 11.73 3.58 -18.79
N CYS A 151 11.21 2.36 -18.76
CA CYS A 151 11.46 1.37 -19.82
C CYS A 151 11.01 1.88 -21.19
N PHE A 152 9.79 2.40 -21.30
CA PHE A 152 9.29 2.95 -22.57
C PHE A 152 10.04 4.22 -22.97
N ALA A 153 10.34 5.13 -22.03
CA ALA A 153 11.09 6.34 -22.33
C ALA A 153 12.47 6.01 -22.93
N PHE A 154 13.22 5.10 -22.29
CA PHE A 154 14.51 4.65 -22.83
C PHE A 154 14.36 3.88 -24.16
N ALA A 155 13.30 3.12 -24.34
CA ALA A 155 13.02 2.46 -25.62
C ALA A 155 12.89 3.49 -26.74
N PHE A 156 12.14 4.58 -26.53
CA PHE A 156 11.93 5.64 -27.52
C PHE A 156 13.13 6.56 -27.71
N MET A 157 13.96 6.74 -26.67
CA MET A 157 15.19 7.55 -26.76
C MET A 157 16.34 6.82 -27.46
N ALA A 158 16.26 5.50 -27.66
CA ALA A 158 17.33 4.70 -28.24
C ALA A 158 17.65 5.01 -29.71
N GLY A 159 16.73 5.65 -30.45
CA GLY A 159 16.92 6.00 -31.85
C GLY A 159 15.60 6.25 -32.59
N GLU A 160 15.62 6.14 -33.91
CA GLU A 160 14.40 6.29 -34.73
C GLU A 160 13.40 5.17 -34.49
N ARG A 161 13.88 3.96 -34.24
CA ARG A 161 13.04 2.82 -33.82
C ARG A 161 13.23 2.55 -32.35
N PRO A 162 12.14 2.30 -31.60
CA PRO A 162 12.22 1.97 -30.18
C PRO A 162 13.05 0.69 -29.96
N ASN A 163 13.84 0.67 -28.87
CA ASN A 163 14.51 -0.54 -28.45
C ASN A 163 13.49 -1.60 -28.01
N ALA A 164 13.45 -2.72 -28.73
CA ALA A 164 12.45 -3.75 -28.54
C ALA A 164 12.53 -4.44 -27.16
N MET A 165 13.75 -4.62 -26.61
CA MET A 165 13.93 -5.26 -25.29
C MET A 165 13.40 -4.38 -24.17
N LEU A 166 13.76 -3.10 -24.18
CA LEU A 166 13.26 -2.13 -23.19
C LEU A 166 11.74 -1.97 -23.29
N ALA A 167 11.18 -1.92 -24.51
CA ALA A 167 9.74 -1.86 -24.71
C ALA A 167 9.03 -3.10 -24.12
N ARG A 168 9.57 -4.32 -24.34
CA ARG A 168 9.03 -5.55 -23.73
C ARG A 168 9.06 -5.51 -22.21
N LEU A 169 10.15 -5.02 -21.61
CA LEU A 169 10.21 -4.80 -20.16
C LEU A 169 9.16 -3.80 -19.67
N GLY A 170 8.87 -2.76 -20.47
CA GLY A 170 7.74 -1.84 -20.20
C GLY A 170 6.39 -2.56 -20.17
N PHE A 171 6.13 -3.46 -21.12
CA PHE A 171 4.91 -4.28 -21.11
C PHE A 171 4.83 -5.24 -19.90
N VAL A 172 5.96 -5.85 -19.50
CA VAL A 172 6.05 -6.67 -18.27
C VAL A 172 5.72 -5.82 -17.04
N ALA A 173 6.29 -4.62 -16.93
CA ALA A 173 6.01 -3.72 -15.82
C ALA A 173 4.52 -3.29 -15.80
N CYS A 174 3.90 -3.03 -16.95
CA CYS A 174 2.47 -2.78 -17.05
C CYS A 174 1.63 -3.98 -16.56
N ALA A 175 2.03 -5.21 -16.89
CA ALA A 175 1.34 -6.42 -16.43
C ALA A 175 1.39 -6.57 -14.91
N LEU A 176 2.55 -6.35 -14.30
CA LEU A 176 2.72 -6.36 -12.85
C LEU A 176 1.98 -5.19 -12.17
N GLY A 177 1.95 -4.02 -12.80
CA GLY A 177 1.13 -2.89 -12.38
C GLY A 177 -0.38 -3.20 -12.41
N MET A 178 -0.85 -3.88 -13.45
CA MET A 178 -2.24 -4.33 -13.54
C MET A 178 -2.58 -5.35 -12.46
N LEU A 179 -1.73 -6.32 -12.20
CA LEU A 179 -1.91 -7.30 -11.12
C LEU A 179 -1.77 -6.66 -9.72
N SER A 180 -1.15 -5.49 -9.60
CA SER A 180 -1.06 -4.75 -8.33
C SER A 180 -2.34 -3.98 -8.00
N LYS A 181 -2.93 -3.27 -8.96
CA LYS A 181 -4.08 -2.38 -8.66
C LYS A 181 -5.09 -2.21 -9.81
N GLY A 182 -4.97 -2.99 -10.88
CA GLY A 182 -5.88 -2.97 -12.02
C GLY A 182 -5.45 -2.00 -13.13
N LEU A 183 -6.42 -1.46 -13.89
CA LEU A 183 -6.21 -0.75 -15.15
C LEU A 183 -5.25 0.45 -15.09
N ILE A 184 -5.12 1.10 -13.95
CA ILE A 184 -4.19 2.23 -13.79
C ILE A 184 -2.73 1.84 -14.02
N GLY A 185 -2.37 0.56 -13.79
CA GLY A 185 -1.04 0.02 -14.09
C GLY A 185 -0.66 0.07 -15.56
N ILE A 186 -1.64 0.17 -16.46
CA ILE A 186 -1.46 0.31 -17.91
C ILE A 186 -1.77 1.75 -18.35
N ALA A 187 -2.90 2.28 -17.88
CA ALA A 187 -3.43 3.55 -18.35
C ALA A 187 -2.47 4.72 -18.05
N LEU A 188 -1.86 4.74 -16.87
CA LEU A 188 -0.98 5.85 -16.49
C LEU A 188 0.36 5.84 -17.23
N PRO A 189 1.10 4.72 -17.36
CA PRO A 189 2.28 4.67 -18.23
C PRO A 189 1.95 5.06 -19.67
N GLY A 190 0.86 4.52 -20.20
CA GLY A 190 0.39 4.85 -21.55
C GLY A 190 0.10 6.34 -21.73
N LEU A 191 -0.63 6.95 -20.79
CA LEU A 191 -0.96 8.38 -20.80
C LEU A 191 0.30 9.26 -20.74
N VAL A 192 1.21 8.98 -19.84
CA VAL A 192 2.45 9.75 -19.68
C VAL A 192 3.32 9.68 -20.94
N ILE A 193 3.54 8.49 -21.47
CA ILE A 193 4.34 8.29 -22.68
C ILE A 193 3.64 8.93 -23.89
N PHE A 194 2.32 8.81 -24.00
CA PHE A 194 1.54 9.45 -25.06
C PHE A 194 1.70 10.98 -25.04
N VAL A 195 1.48 11.62 -23.88
CA VAL A 195 1.64 13.08 -23.70
C VAL A 195 3.06 13.51 -24.03
N TRP A 196 4.06 12.77 -23.56
CA TRP A 196 5.46 13.08 -23.83
C TRP A 196 5.82 12.97 -25.32
N LEU A 197 5.38 11.90 -26.02
CA LEU A 197 5.63 11.71 -27.45
C LEU A 197 4.91 12.75 -28.30
N LEU A 198 3.72 13.20 -27.89
CA LEU A 198 3.05 14.34 -28.55
C LEU A 198 3.86 15.62 -28.35
N TRP A 199 4.32 15.89 -27.14
CA TRP A 199 5.10 17.11 -26.83
C TRP A 199 6.43 17.16 -27.58
N THR A 200 7.06 15.99 -27.77
CA THR A 200 8.33 15.87 -28.53
C THR A 200 8.13 15.64 -30.02
N ARG A 201 6.87 15.58 -30.52
CA ARG A 201 6.51 15.28 -31.90
C ARG A 201 7.03 13.94 -32.43
N GLN A 202 7.18 12.95 -31.53
CA GLN A 202 7.71 11.62 -31.85
C GLN A 202 6.64 10.53 -31.86
N PHE A 203 5.37 10.91 -31.89
CA PHE A 203 4.23 10.00 -31.76
C PHE A 203 4.26 8.84 -32.77
N LYS A 204 4.73 9.06 -34.01
CA LYS A 204 4.82 8.01 -35.01
C LYS A 204 5.67 6.80 -34.60
N LYS A 205 6.61 7.00 -33.66
CA LYS A 205 7.44 5.91 -33.14
C LYS A 205 6.64 4.81 -32.42
N VAL A 206 5.42 5.11 -31.94
CA VAL A 206 4.53 4.13 -31.31
C VAL A 206 4.22 2.96 -32.26
N LEU A 207 4.14 3.22 -33.57
CA LEU A 207 3.87 2.19 -34.57
C LEU A 207 4.98 1.12 -34.67
N TYR A 208 6.20 1.46 -34.25
CA TYR A 208 7.36 0.56 -34.27
C TYR A 208 7.58 -0.19 -32.96
N LEU A 209 6.68 -0.05 -31.98
CA LEU A 209 6.76 -0.88 -30.77
C LEU A 209 6.60 -2.36 -31.12
N PRO A 210 7.24 -3.26 -30.36
CA PRO A 210 7.11 -4.71 -30.57
C PRO A 210 5.75 -5.21 -30.02
N TRP A 211 4.65 -4.72 -30.58
CA TRP A 211 3.28 -4.93 -30.10
C TRP A 211 2.96 -6.40 -29.86
N VAL A 212 3.21 -7.26 -30.84
CA VAL A 212 2.86 -8.69 -30.74
C VAL A 212 3.57 -9.33 -29.56
N SER A 213 4.90 -9.20 -29.48
CA SER A 213 5.67 -9.83 -28.37
C SER A 213 5.49 -9.10 -27.03
N GLY A 214 5.24 -7.80 -27.05
CA GLY A 214 4.95 -7.02 -25.84
C GLY A 214 3.59 -7.40 -25.25
N LEU A 215 2.55 -7.44 -26.07
CA LEU A 215 1.20 -7.87 -25.65
C LEU A 215 1.16 -9.34 -25.25
N ALA A 216 1.92 -10.21 -25.93
CA ALA A 216 2.03 -11.62 -25.53
C ALA A 216 2.65 -11.77 -24.14
N LEU A 217 3.73 -11.04 -23.82
CA LEU A 217 4.33 -11.03 -22.49
C LEU A 217 3.39 -10.47 -21.43
N PHE A 218 2.73 -9.35 -21.75
CA PHE A 218 1.72 -8.77 -20.88
C PHE A 218 0.60 -9.78 -20.59
N ALA A 219 0.05 -10.40 -21.63
CA ALA A 219 -1.03 -11.37 -21.49
C ALA A 219 -0.59 -12.62 -20.70
N ALA A 220 0.61 -13.14 -20.97
CA ALA A 220 1.14 -14.31 -20.25
C ALA A 220 1.28 -14.08 -18.73
N ILE A 221 1.51 -12.83 -18.31
CA ILE A 221 1.68 -12.48 -16.88
C ILE A 221 0.33 -12.11 -16.25
N ALA A 222 -0.44 -11.23 -16.87
CA ALA A 222 -1.63 -10.66 -16.25
C ALA A 222 -2.88 -11.52 -16.42
N VAL A 223 -3.12 -12.04 -17.62
CA VAL A 223 -4.39 -12.68 -17.99
C VAL A 223 -4.70 -13.98 -17.24
N PRO A 224 -3.72 -14.86 -16.93
CA PRO A 224 -4.03 -16.17 -16.32
C PRO A 224 -4.85 -16.05 -15.03
N TRP A 225 -4.46 -15.14 -14.13
CA TRP A 225 -5.22 -14.96 -12.89
C TRP A 225 -6.65 -14.49 -13.15
N PHE A 226 -6.83 -13.48 -14.02
CA PHE A 226 -8.16 -12.96 -14.33
C PHE A 226 -9.07 -14.03 -14.95
N VAL A 227 -8.54 -14.87 -15.83
CA VAL A 227 -9.31 -15.95 -16.48
C VAL A 227 -9.70 -17.02 -15.45
N LEU A 228 -8.74 -17.49 -14.65
CA LEU A 228 -9.02 -18.53 -13.65
C LEU A 228 -9.96 -18.04 -12.56
N ALA A 229 -9.78 -16.81 -12.09
CA ALA A 229 -10.64 -16.21 -11.08
C ALA A 229 -12.06 -15.95 -11.63
N GLN A 230 -12.21 -15.51 -12.90
CA GLN A 230 -13.50 -15.33 -13.57
C GLN A 230 -14.23 -16.67 -13.76
N GLN A 231 -13.50 -17.74 -14.09
CA GLN A 231 -14.10 -19.08 -14.21
C GLN A 231 -14.66 -19.59 -12.87
N LYS A 232 -13.97 -19.30 -11.78
CA LYS A 232 -14.39 -19.67 -10.41
C LYS A 232 -15.50 -18.74 -9.90
N HIS A 233 -15.46 -17.46 -10.26
CA HIS A 233 -16.35 -16.40 -9.80
C HIS A 233 -16.89 -15.59 -11.01
N PRO A 234 -18.01 -16.00 -11.62
CA PRO A 234 -18.50 -15.44 -12.90
C PRO A 234 -18.75 -13.93 -12.91
N GLU A 235 -19.06 -13.31 -11.75
CA GLU A 235 -19.30 -11.86 -11.64
C GLU A 235 -18.02 -11.01 -11.44
N LEU A 236 -16.83 -11.63 -11.38
CA LEU A 236 -15.59 -10.97 -11.05
C LEU A 236 -15.27 -9.78 -11.95
N PHE A 237 -15.39 -9.92 -13.26
CA PHE A 237 -15.05 -8.86 -14.21
C PHE A 237 -15.95 -7.66 -14.08
N ASN A 238 -17.26 -7.88 -13.96
CA ASN A 238 -18.22 -6.81 -13.74
C ASN A 238 -17.91 -6.08 -12.42
N TYR A 239 -17.68 -6.82 -11.35
CA TYR A 239 -17.35 -6.26 -10.04
C TYR A 239 -16.04 -5.44 -10.07
N MET A 240 -14.94 -6.03 -10.58
CA MET A 240 -13.63 -5.39 -10.52
C MET A 240 -13.49 -4.21 -11.49
N PHE A 241 -13.92 -4.38 -12.73
CA PHE A 241 -13.67 -3.36 -13.76
C PHE A 241 -14.79 -2.31 -13.83
N VAL A 242 -16.04 -2.72 -13.78
CA VAL A 242 -17.14 -1.75 -13.78
C VAL A 242 -17.35 -1.17 -12.38
N GLY A 243 -17.56 -1.99 -11.36
CA GLY A 243 -17.84 -1.57 -9.99
C GLY A 243 -16.66 -0.83 -9.34
N GLN A 244 -15.54 -1.51 -9.17
CA GLN A 244 -14.42 -1.00 -8.37
C GLN A 244 -13.49 -0.02 -9.10
N GLN A 245 -13.48 0.01 -10.43
CA GLN A 245 -12.60 0.90 -11.18
C GLN A 245 -13.37 1.99 -11.91
N PHE A 246 -14.32 1.65 -12.78
CA PHE A 246 -15.04 2.65 -13.57
C PHE A 246 -16.02 3.47 -12.72
N ASN A 247 -16.93 2.84 -11.99
CA ASN A 247 -17.92 3.54 -11.16
C ASN A 247 -17.23 4.34 -10.05
N ARG A 248 -16.14 3.82 -9.47
CA ARG A 248 -15.36 4.53 -8.45
C ARG A 248 -14.69 5.79 -8.99
N TYR A 249 -14.33 5.81 -10.27
CA TYR A 249 -13.76 6.99 -10.92
C TYR A 249 -14.83 8.04 -11.27
N THR A 250 -16.04 7.62 -11.64
CA THR A 250 -17.09 8.50 -12.19
C THR A 250 -18.15 8.90 -11.18
N ALA A 251 -18.47 8.04 -10.20
CA ALA A 251 -19.57 8.28 -9.27
C ALA A 251 -19.15 9.08 -8.03
N ALA A 252 -20.04 9.96 -7.56
CA ALA A 252 -19.86 10.77 -6.36
C ALA A 252 -20.15 10.02 -5.04
N THR A 253 -20.53 8.75 -5.11
CA THR A 253 -21.03 7.95 -3.98
C THR A 253 -19.96 7.34 -3.09
N TYR A 254 -18.68 7.49 -3.43
CA TYR A 254 -17.57 6.93 -2.64
C TYR A 254 -17.05 7.93 -1.61
N ASN A 255 -16.64 7.41 -0.45
CA ASN A 255 -16.06 8.18 0.65
C ASN A 255 -14.79 8.94 0.23
N ASN A 256 -14.44 9.98 0.97
CA ASN A 256 -13.29 10.87 0.79
C ASN A 256 -13.43 11.89 -0.36
N PRO A 257 -14.52 12.67 -0.45
CA PRO A 257 -14.58 13.79 -1.38
C PRO A 257 -13.52 14.83 -1.01
N GLN A 258 -12.70 15.21 -1.99
CA GLN A 258 -11.61 16.17 -1.81
C GLN A 258 -11.62 17.20 -2.95
N PRO A 259 -11.20 18.45 -2.67
CA PRO A 259 -11.17 19.51 -3.69
C PRO A 259 -10.15 19.19 -4.79
N ILE A 260 -10.30 19.85 -5.95
CA ILE A 260 -9.44 19.62 -7.12
C ILE A 260 -7.94 19.87 -6.84
N TRP A 261 -7.63 20.80 -5.94
CA TRP A 261 -6.27 21.17 -5.54
C TRP A 261 -5.65 20.23 -4.48
N PHE A 262 -6.37 19.23 -3.99
CA PHE A 262 -5.94 18.32 -2.93
C PHE A 262 -4.52 17.76 -3.16
N TYR A 263 -4.23 17.31 -4.38
CA TYR A 263 -2.92 16.71 -4.67
C TYR A 263 -1.78 17.72 -4.73
N LEU A 264 -2.05 19.00 -4.94
CA LEU A 264 -1.00 20.03 -4.84
C LEU A 264 -0.50 20.13 -3.40
N LEU A 265 -1.42 20.14 -2.43
CA LEU A 265 -1.07 20.14 -1.01
C LEU A 265 -0.44 18.79 -0.60
N ALA A 266 -1.00 17.68 -1.04
CA ALA A 266 -0.45 16.35 -0.76
C ALA A 266 1.00 16.22 -1.24
N LEU A 267 1.31 16.66 -2.46
CA LEU A 267 2.69 16.66 -2.99
C LEU A 267 3.59 17.63 -2.22
N ALA A 268 3.08 18.81 -1.85
CA ALA A 268 3.84 19.77 -1.05
C ALA A 268 4.26 19.18 0.30
N LEU A 269 3.39 18.39 0.95
CA LEU A 269 3.67 17.75 2.23
C LEU A 269 4.51 16.48 2.06
N LEU A 270 4.12 15.59 1.17
CA LEU A 270 4.78 14.28 0.99
C LEU A 270 6.20 14.40 0.44
N PHE A 271 6.46 15.44 -0.34
CA PHE A 271 7.77 15.66 -0.96
C PHE A 271 8.50 16.89 -0.39
N PHE A 272 8.07 17.40 0.77
CA PHE A 272 8.79 18.43 1.50
C PHE A 272 10.17 17.93 1.96
N PRO A 273 11.24 18.77 1.89
CA PRO A 273 11.31 20.12 1.32
C PRO A 273 11.65 20.13 -0.17
N TRP A 274 11.77 18.99 -0.81
CA TRP A 274 12.32 18.82 -2.16
C TRP A 274 11.42 19.40 -3.24
N VAL A 275 10.12 19.52 -3.00
CA VAL A 275 9.12 20.07 -3.92
C VAL A 275 9.51 21.48 -4.41
N PHE A 276 10.10 22.31 -3.55
CA PHE A 276 10.49 23.68 -3.92
C PHE A 276 11.60 23.70 -4.99
N PHE A 277 12.52 22.75 -4.93
CA PHE A 277 13.57 22.61 -5.95
C PHE A 277 13.00 22.09 -7.27
N ALA A 278 12.02 21.18 -7.23
CA ALA A 278 11.33 20.71 -8.44
C ALA A 278 10.59 21.86 -9.13
N LEU A 279 9.84 22.68 -8.38
CA LEU A 279 9.10 23.82 -8.92
C LEU A 279 10.02 24.88 -9.57
N ASN A 280 11.25 25.02 -9.08
CA ASN A 280 12.23 25.93 -9.71
C ASN A 280 12.62 25.51 -11.14
N GLN A 281 12.36 24.25 -11.52
CA GLN A 281 12.53 23.77 -12.90
C GLN A 281 11.35 24.11 -13.82
N ALA A 282 10.22 24.59 -13.29
CA ALA A 282 9.06 24.97 -14.11
C ALA A 282 9.40 26.14 -15.06
N ARG A 283 10.26 27.06 -14.62
CA ARG A 283 10.73 28.18 -15.43
C ARG A 283 12.09 27.85 -16.05
N ARG A 284 12.09 27.35 -17.28
CA ARG A 284 13.30 27.20 -18.08
C ARG A 284 13.68 28.55 -18.67
N THR A 285 14.54 29.29 -17.99
CA THR A 285 15.09 30.53 -18.57
C THR A 285 16.21 30.18 -19.54
N SER A 286 16.14 30.70 -20.77
CA SER A 286 17.13 30.52 -21.86
C SER A 286 18.54 31.05 -21.55
N ARG A 287 18.75 31.60 -20.37
CA ARG A 287 20.02 32.29 -19.96
C ARG A 287 21.04 31.39 -19.26
N GLN A 288 20.95 30.07 -19.33
CA GLN A 288 21.94 29.23 -18.64
C GLN A 288 23.06 28.77 -19.57
N ALA A 289 24.28 29.04 -19.13
CA ALA A 289 25.54 28.65 -19.71
C ALA A 289 25.62 27.13 -19.95
N GLY A 290 25.54 26.75 -21.19
CA GLY A 290 25.53 25.36 -21.67
C GLY A 290 24.41 25.20 -22.67
N VAL A 291 24.73 24.93 -23.92
CA VAL A 291 23.73 24.64 -24.96
C VAL A 291 22.92 23.43 -24.48
N PRO A 292 21.58 23.55 -24.29
CA PRO A 292 20.76 22.40 -23.88
C PRO A 292 20.90 21.34 -24.95
N THR A 293 21.43 20.17 -24.57
CA THR A 293 21.42 19.04 -25.49
C THR A 293 19.98 18.64 -25.76
N PRO A 294 19.64 18.13 -26.95
CA PRO A 294 18.29 17.62 -27.22
C PRO A 294 17.82 16.64 -26.15
N LEU A 295 18.71 15.78 -25.66
CA LEU A 295 18.45 14.80 -24.60
C LEU A 295 17.99 15.44 -23.28
N THR A 296 18.65 16.51 -22.81
CA THR A 296 18.27 17.19 -21.56
C THR A 296 16.90 17.87 -21.69
N THR A 297 16.54 18.31 -22.89
CA THR A 297 15.24 18.91 -23.17
C THR A 297 14.14 17.87 -23.15
N ASP A 298 14.36 16.72 -23.75
CA ASP A 298 13.36 15.65 -23.81
C ASP A 298 13.15 14.97 -22.44
N VAL A 299 14.18 14.84 -21.63
CA VAL A 299 14.09 14.37 -20.23
C VAL A 299 13.28 15.35 -19.39
N TRP A 300 13.51 16.65 -19.51
CA TRP A 300 12.73 17.68 -18.83
C TRP A 300 11.25 17.61 -19.23
N ARG A 301 10.96 17.47 -20.54
CA ARG A 301 9.60 17.29 -21.05
C ARG A 301 8.96 16.02 -20.51
N LEU A 302 9.70 14.90 -20.46
CA LEU A 302 9.23 13.64 -19.89
C LEU A 302 8.80 13.81 -18.44
N CYS A 303 9.67 14.40 -17.61
CA CYS A 303 9.36 14.58 -16.18
C CYS A 303 8.11 15.46 -15.99
N TRP A 304 7.97 16.56 -16.74
CA TRP A 304 6.77 17.41 -16.66
C TRP A 304 5.53 16.75 -17.25
N ALA A 305 5.64 16.03 -18.36
CA ALA A 305 4.54 15.24 -18.89
C ALA A 305 4.06 14.20 -17.87
N TRP A 306 5.01 13.54 -17.18
CA TRP A 306 4.73 12.58 -16.13
C TRP A 306 3.97 13.21 -14.95
N VAL A 307 4.50 14.30 -14.40
CA VAL A 307 3.87 15.02 -13.28
C VAL A 307 2.49 15.52 -13.67
N LEU A 308 2.36 16.21 -14.80
CA LEU A 308 1.10 16.85 -15.19
C LEU A 308 0.03 15.85 -15.61
N ALA A 309 0.40 14.79 -16.31
CA ALA A 309 -0.56 13.77 -16.74
C ALA A 309 -1.16 13.02 -15.54
N ILE A 310 -0.33 12.57 -14.58
CA ILE A 310 -0.82 11.84 -13.42
C ILE A 310 -1.56 12.77 -12.44
N LEU A 311 -1.03 13.96 -12.20
CA LEU A 311 -1.70 14.96 -11.36
C LEU A 311 -3.07 15.33 -11.95
N GLY A 312 -3.16 15.58 -13.25
CA GLY A 312 -4.41 15.86 -13.95
C GLY A 312 -5.39 14.70 -13.84
N PHE A 313 -4.94 13.47 -14.14
CA PHE A 313 -5.78 12.28 -14.09
C PHE A 313 -6.45 12.08 -12.72
N PHE A 314 -5.69 12.17 -11.63
CA PHE A 314 -6.25 11.96 -10.30
C PHE A 314 -6.94 13.19 -9.69
N SER A 315 -6.74 14.39 -10.24
CA SER A 315 -7.43 15.60 -9.76
C SER A 315 -8.89 15.68 -10.22
N ILE A 316 -9.25 15.00 -11.31
CA ILE A 316 -10.61 15.02 -11.90
C ILE A 316 -11.65 14.33 -10.98
N PRO A 317 -11.46 13.08 -10.50
CA PRO A 317 -12.45 12.41 -9.66
C PRO A 317 -12.68 13.13 -8.33
N ASN A 318 -13.91 13.01 -7.78
CA ASN A 318 -14.25 13.60 -6.49
C ASN A 318 -13.55 12.86 -5.33
N SER A 319 -13.53 11.52 -5.34
CA SER A 319 -12.89 10.72 -4.31
C SER A 319 -11.38 10.65 -4.54
N LYS A 320 -10.61 11.10 -3.57
CA LYS A 320 -9.15 11.19 -3.66
C LYS A 320 -8.48 10.58 -2.42
N LEU A 321 -7.49 9.72 -2.64
CA LEU A 321 -6.62 9.17 -1.60
C LEU A 321 -5.19 9.63 -1.83
N VAL A 322 -4.48 9.91 -0.73
CA VAL A 322 -3.09 10.41 -0.76
C VAL A 322 -2.16 9.49 -1.55
N GLY A 323 -2.33 8.17 -1.44
CA GLY A 323 -1.49 7.17 -2.11
C GLY A 323 -1.55 7.20 -3.65
N TYR A 324 -2.63 7.74 -4.24
CA TYR A 324 -2.78 7.77 -5.70
C TYR A 324 -1.74 8.63 -6.41
N ILE A 325 -1.16 9.62 -5.71
CA ILE A 325 -0.18 10.53 -6.31
C ILE A 325 1.27 9.99 -6.25
N LEU A 326 1.52 8.88 -5.56
CA LEU A 326 2.87 8.31 -5.41
C LEU A 326 3.60 8.06 -6.75
N PRO A 327 2.95 7.66 -7.85
CA PRO A 327 3.64 7.46 -9.12
C PRO A 327 4.31 8.73 -9.70
N VAL A 328 4.00 9.92 -9.20
CA VAL A 328 4.62 11.20 -9.63
C VAL A 328 6.04 11.37 -9.07
N LEU A 329 6.35 10.71 -7.96
CA LEU A 329 7.55 10.96 -7.17
C LEU A 329 8.87 10.77 -7.93
N PRO A 330 9.08 9.75 -8.79
CA PRO A 330 10.35 9.60 -9.51
C PRO A 330 10.66 10.79 -10.42
N ALA A 331 9.64 11.31 -11.10
CA ALA A 331 9.80 12.49 -11.95
C ALA A 331 10.09 13.76 -11.12
N LEU A 332 9.36 13.96 -10.02
CA LEU A 332 9.61 15.09 -9.11
C LEU A 332 11.00 15.04 -8.48
N ALA A 333 11.48 13.86 -8.11
CA ALA A 333 12.81 13.70 -7.51
C ALA A 333 13.92 14.05 -8.51
N LEU A 334 13.78 13.67 -9.77
CA LEU A 334 14.74 14.08 -10.81
C LEU A 334 14.68 15.59 -11.07
N LEU A 335 13.48 16.17 -11.18
CA LEU A 335 13.32 17.61 -11.29
C LEU A 335 13.89 18.36 -10.08
N ALA A 336 13.69 17.85 -8.87
CA ALA A 336 14.25 18.45 -7.66
C ALA A 336 15.78 18.40 -7.64
N ALA A 337 16.39 17.30 -8.05
CA ALA A 337 17.85 17.20 -8.16
C ALA A 337 18.43 18.19 -9.18
N LEU A 338 17.79 18.31 -10.35
CA LEU A 338 18.18 19.30 -11.36
C LEU A 338 17.98 20.73 -10.84
N GLY A 339 16.91 20.99 -10.09
CA GLY A 339 16.65 22.27 -9.44
C GLY A 339 17.66 22.61 -8.36
N TRP A 340 18.09 21.59 -7.61
CA TRP A 340 19.17 21.73 -6.62
C TRP A 340 20.49 22.14 -7.27
N GLU A 341 20.91 21.45 -8.32
CA GLU A 341 22.15 21.79 -9.05
C GLU A 341 22.13 23.24 -9.50
N ARG A 342 21.00 23.70 -10.01
CA ARG A 342 20.81 25.06 -10.49
C ARG A 342 20.93 26.12 -9.39
N THR A 343 20.37 25.84 -8.19
CA THR A 343 20.25 26.85 -7.12
C THR A 343 21.37 26.77 -6.10
N MET A 344 21.85 25.58 -5.84
CA MET A 344 22.78 25.29 -4.75
C MET A 344 24.12 24.72 -5.21
N GLY A 345 24.18 24.14 -6.44
CA GLY A 345 25.36 23.40 -6.91
C GLY A 345 26.68 24.17 -6.86
N HIS A 346 26.62 25.49 -6.98
CA HIS A 346 27.78 26.42 -6.95
C HIS A 346 28.10 26.97 -5.53
N ARG A 347 27.28 26.66 -4.52
CA ARG A 347 27.45 27.21 -3.16
C ARG A 347 28.36 26.33 -2.31
N ALA A 348 29.33 26.92 -1.63
CA ALA A 348 30.24 26.18 -0.74
C ALA A 348 29.50 25.39 0.37
N ALA A 349 28.36 25.90 0.85
CA ALA A 349 27.55 25.27 1.88
C ALA A 349 26.60 24.18 1.35
N ALA A 350 26.54 23.93 0.03
CA ALA A 350 25.54 23.03 -0.58
C ALA A 350 25.46 21.64 0.09
N GLY A 351 26.60 21.01 0.36
CA GLY A 351 26.63 19.70 1.01
C GLY A 351 26.04 19.69 2.41
N LYS A 352 26.36 20.71 3.23
CA LYS A 352 25.83 20.84 4.60
C LYS A 352 24.32 21.10 4.60
N VAL A 353 23.86 22.00 3.72
CA VAL A 353 22.42 22.29 3.56
C VAL A 353 21.66 21.07 3.09
N PHE A 354 22.21 20.30 2.12
CA PHE A 354 21.59 19.06 1.64
C PHE A 354 21.43 18.03 2.77
N ALA A 355 22.50 17.79 3.53
CA ALA A 355 22.46 16.87 4.66
C ALA A 355 21.47 17.34 5.75
N GLY A 356 21.41 18.64 6.04
CA GLY A 356 20.45 19.22 6.99
C GLY A 356 19.00 19.03 6.55
N LEU A 357 18.68 19.20 5.26
CA LEU A 357 17.34 18.96 4.72
C LEU A 357 16.97 17.48 4.71
N CYS A 358 17.93 16.58 4.43
CA CYS A 358 17.71 15.14 4.58
C CYS A 358 17.40 14.78 6.04
N ALA A 359 18.19 15.28 6.99
CA ALA A 359 17.97 15.04 8.42
C ALA A 359 16.62 15.58 8.89
N LEU A 360 16.21 16.77 8.42
CA LEU A 360 14.89 17.35 8.70
C LEU A 360 13.76 16.44 8.20
N SER A 361 13.82 15.98 6.95
CA SER A 361 12.80 15.10 6.36
C SER A 361 12.70 13.77 7.12
N VAL A 362 13.83 13.13 7.40
CA VAL A 362 13.87 11.87 8.16
C VAL A 362 13.38 12.10 9.58
N GLY A 363 13.78 13.19 10.23
CA GLY A 363 13.32 13.54 11.58
C GLY A 363 11.80 13.70 11.66
N ILE A 364 11.20 14.41 10.68
CA ILE A 364 9.74 14.54 10.60
C ILE A 364 9.08 13.17 10.41
N ALA A 365 9.61 12.32 9.53
CA ALA A 365 9.06 10.98 9.30
C ALA A 365 9.13 10.11 10.56
N VAL A 366 10.26 10.14 11.30
CA VAL A 366 10.42 9.41 12.55
C VAL A 366 9.42 9.89 13.60
N ILE A 367 9.25 11.20 13.76
CA ILE A 367 8.28 11.77 14.72
C ILE A 367 6.85 11.32 14.36
N LEU A 368 6.46 11.44 13.08
CA LEU A 368 5.15 11.01 12.63
C LEU A 368 4.93 9.51 12.88
N MET A 369 5.90 8.67 12.56
CA MET A 369 5.80 7.22 12.77
C MET A 369 5.77 6.85 14.25
N ALA A 370 6.51 7.55 15.12
CA ALA A 370 6.47 7.34 16.55
C ALA A 370 5.12 7.75 17.18
N ALA A 371 4.40 8.70 16.57
CA ALA A 371 3.09 9.13 17.04
C ALA A 371 1.96 8.15 16.67
N VAL A 372 2.08 7.39 15.56
CA VAL A 372 1.05 6.48 15.06
C VAL A 372 0.55 5.47 16.11
N PRO A 373 1.41 4.77 16.88
CA PRO A 373 0.95 3.84 17.91
C PRO A 373 0.04 4.46 18.96
N GLY A 374 0.31 5.69 19.37
CA GLY A 374 -0.53 6.42 20.33
C GLY A 374 -1.89 6.80 19.73
N VAL A 375 -1.89 7.36 18.54
CA VAL A 375 -3.12 7.81 17.85
C VAL A 375 -4.04 6.64 17.49
N THR A 376 -3.49 5.50 17.10
CA THR A 376 -4.27 4.32 16.65
C THR A 376 -4.58 3.34 17.79
N ARG A 377 -4.17 3.60 19.03
CA ARG A 377 -4.32 2.67 20.15
C ARG A 377 -5.76 2.20 20.38
N VAL A 378 -6.71 3.13 20.32
CA VAL A 378 -8.15 2.83 20.53
C VAL A 378 -8.77 2.07 19.36
N SER A 379 -8.23 2.23 18.16
CA SER A 379 -8.75 1.56 16.97
C SER A 379 -8.26 0.12 16.82
N ARG A 380 -7.13 -0.24 17.44
CA ARG A 380 -6.51 -1.55 17.33
C ARG A 380 -7.08 -2.53 18.34
N ALA A 381 -7.22 -3.80 17.91
CA ALA A 381 -7.63 -4.93 18.75
C ALA A 381 -6.44 -5.82 19.17
N GLN A 382 -5.20 -5.35 19.04
CA GLN A 382 -3.99 -6.11 19.31
C GLN A 382 -3.90 -6.64 20.74
N ASP A 383 -4.35 -5.87 21.74
CA ASP A 383 -4.39 -6.26 23.15
C ASP A 383 -5.39 -7.39 23.39
N VAL A 384 -6.58 -7.30 22.80
CA VAL A 384 -7.60 -8.39 22.82
C VAL A 384 -7.10 -9.62 22.07
N ALA A 385 -6.43 -9.44 20.95
CA ALA A 385 -5.85 -10.54 20.17
C ALA A 385 -4.80 -11.32 20.98
N ALA A 386 -3.95 -10.64 21.75
CA ALA A 386 -2.97 -11.28 22.61
C ALA A 386 -3.64 -12.18 23.68
N VAL A 387 -4.75 -11.74 24.25
CA VAL A 387 -5.54 -12.54 25.21
C VAL A 387 -6.17 -13.75 24.51
N LEU A 388 -6.79 -13.55 23.34
CA LEU A 388 -7.38 -14.64 22.57
C LEU A 388 -6.36 -15.71 22.19
N THR A 389 -5.13 -15.31 21.79
CA THR A 389 -4.06 -16.26 21.44
C THR A 389 -3.71 -17.17 22.62
N CYS A 390 -3.80 -16.66 23.87
CA CYS A 390 -3.47 -17.42 25.07
C CYS A 390 -4.62 -18.27 25.62
N GLU A 391 -5.84 -17.79 25.50
CA GLU A 391 -6.99 -18.36 26.22
C GLU A 391 -7.96 -19.12 25.30
N ALA A 392 -8.06 -18.75 24.02
CA ALA A 392 -8.95 -19.39 23.07
C ALA A 392 -8.37 -20.72 22.56
N ARG A 393 -9.22 -21.70 22.38
CA ARG A 393 -8.89 -22.98 21.74
C ARG A 393 -9.18 -22.90 20.24
N ALA A 394 -8.53 -23.72 19.46
CA ALA A 394 -8.77 -23.79 18.02
C ALA A 394 -10.24 -24.12 17.64
N SER A 395 -10.97 -24.77 18.54
CA SER A 395 -12.40 -25.10 18.35
C SER A 395 -13.37 -23.98 18.73
N ASP A 396 -12.86 -22.93 19.40
CA ASP A 396 -13.70 -21.87 19.92
C ASP A 396 -14.13 -20.91 18.80
N THR A 397 -15.38 -20.43 18.89
CA THR A 397 -15.92 -19.47 17.92
C THR A 397 -15.79 -18.04 18.44
N VAL A 398 -15.31 -17.15 17.59
CA VAL A 398 -15.19 -15.72 17.90
C VAL A 398 -16.32 -14.95 17.20
N TYR A 399 -17.14 -14.27 17.98
CA TYR A 399 -18.23 -13.39 17.53
C TYR A 399 -17.80 -11.94 17.59
N VAL A 400 -18.24 -11.13 16.62
CA VAL A 400 -17.92 -9.70 16.52
C VAL A 400 -19.17 -8.91 16.20
N THR A 401 -19.36 -7.73 16.83
CA THR A 401 -20.46 -6.81 16.51
C THR A 401 -20.03 -5.34 16.59
N GLY A 402 -20.83 -4.45 15.97
CA GLY A 402 -20.67 -2.99 15.99
C GLY A 402 -19.58 -2.48 15.07
N ALA A 403 -18.43 -3.14 15.01
CA ALA A 403 -17.31 -2.82 14.09
C ALA A 403 -16.53 -4.10 13.77
N TYR A 404 -15.76 -4.07 12.66
CA TYR A 404 -14.89 -5.18 12.29
C TYR A 404 -13.45 -4.89 12.73
N PRO A 405 -12.85 -5.71 13.62
CA PRO A 405 -11.48 -5.54 14.12
C PRO A 405 -10.48 -6.11 13.11
N TYR A 406 -10.10 -5.33 12.09
CA TYR A 406 -9.28 -5.79 10.97
C TYR A 406 -7.94 -6.41 11.34
N ASP A 407 -7.35 -6.00 12.46
CA ASP A 407 -6.05 -6.50 12.94
C ASP A 407 -6.17 -7.70 13.89
N LEU A 408 -7.36 -7.98 14.43
CA LEU A 408 -7.59 -9.07 15.37
C LEU A 408 -7.18 -10.43 14.81
N PRO A 409 -7.67 -10.88 13.63
CA PRO A 409 -7.34 -12.20 13.12
C PRO A 409 -5.85 -12.35 12.80
N PHE A 410 -5.19 -11.27 12.36
CA PHE A 410 -3.76 -11.27 12.11
C PHE A 410 -2.96 -11.52 13.39
N TYR A 411 -3.23 -10.76 14.47
CA TYR A 411 -2.51 -10.88 15.74
C TYR A 411 -2.90 -12.14 16.51
N ALA A 412 -4.18 -12.52 16.51
CA ALA A 412 -4.64 -13.74 17.14
C ALA A 412 -4.32 -15.01 16.33
N GLN A 413 -3.83 -14.87 15.11
CA GLN A 413 -3.52 -15.97 14.19
C GLN A 413 -4.65 -16.99 14.07
N THR A 414 -5.90 -16.50 13.99
CA THR A 414 -7.08 -17.35 13.89
C THR A 414 -7.02 -18.27 12.67
N SER A 415 -7.41 -19.53 12.85
CA SER A 415 -7.51 -20.53 11.76
C SER A 415 -8.91 -20.60 11.14
N HIS A 416 -9.90 -19.98 11.79
CA HIS A 416 -11.29 -19.94 11.35
C HIS A 416 -11.79 -18.50 11.24
N PRO A 417 -12.74 -18.22 10.32
CA PRO A 417 -13.38 -16.93 10.22
C PRO A 417 -14.14 -16.57 11.51
N MET A 418 -14.20 -15.30 11.82
CA MET A 418 -15.05 -14.78 12.89
C MET A 418 -16.50 -14.70 12.41
N VAL A 419 -17.47 -14.94 13.29
CA VAL A 419 -18.89 -14.72 13.02
C VAL A 419 -19.20 -13.25 13.25
N VAL A 420 -19.60 -12.55 12.19
CA VAL A 420 -19.88 -11.10 12.24
C VAL A 420 -21.38 -10.86 12.33
N LEU A 421 -21.80 -10.22 13.42
CA LEU A 421 -23.19 -10.02 13.77
C LEU A 421 -23.65 -8.62 13.37
N ALA A 422 -24.66 -8.53 12.50
CA ALA A 422 -25.29 -7.28 12.10
C ALA A 422 -26.65 -7.53 11.45
N ASP A 423 -27.48 -6.50 11.33
CA ASP A 423 -28.68 -6.52 10.49
C ASP A 423 -28.28 -6.39 9.01
N TRP A 424 -27.87 -7.49 8.41
CA TRP A 424 -27.35 -7.54 7.05
C TRP A 424 -28.37 -7.10 5.99
N PRO A 425 -29.67 -7.46 6.07
CA PRO A 425 -30.69 -6.95 5.15
C PRO A 425 -30.83 -5.43 5.19
N ALA A 426 -30.90 -4.83 6.36
CA ALA A 426 -30.98 -3.37 6.51
C ALA A 426 -29.71 -2.67 6.03
N LEU A 427 -28.53 -3.25 6.32
CA LEU A 427 -27.25 -2.72 5.86
C LEU A 427 -27.12 -2.76 4.34
N ARG A 428 -27.50 -3.85 3.68
CA ARG A 428 -27.49 -3.94 2.20
C ARG A 428 -28.33 -2.85 1.54
N ALA A 429 -29.46 -2.49 2.15
CA ALA A 429 -30.35 -1.47 1.62
C ALA A 429 -29.82 -0.03 1.78
N ASN A 430 -29.04 0.26 2.84
CA ASN A 430 -28.75 1.63 3.29
C ASN A 430 -27.27 1.91 3.57
N THR A 431 -26.35 0.98 3.30
CA THR A 431 -24.94 1.19 3.63
C THR A 431 -24.18 1.92 2.52
N GLY A 432 -23.41 2.94 2.93
CA GLY A 432 -22.42 3.61 2.08
C GLY A 432 -21.15 2.76 1.87
N ASP A 433 -20.04 3.42 1.58
CA ASP A 433 -18.71 2.79 1.44
C ASP A 433 -18.10 2.55 2.83
N GLY A 434 -18.30 1.38 3.40
CA GLY A 434 -17.86 0.99 4.74
C GLY A 434 -17.45 -0.48 4.83
N TRP A 435 -16.96 -0.88 6.02
CA TRP A 435 -16.52 -2.26 6.26
C TRP A 435 -17.62 -3.30 6.06
N GLN A 436 -18.86 -2.94 6.36
CA GLN A 436 -20.03 -3.81 6.16
C GLN A 436 -20.19 -4.18 4.70
N ARG A 437 -20.02 -3.19 3.82
CA ARG A 437 -20.11 -3.36 2.37
C ARG A 437 -19.03 -4.33 1.87
N GLU A 438 -17.81 -4.21 2.38
CA GLU A 438 -16.71 -5.10 2.01
C GLU A 438 -17.04 -6.58 2.31
N LEU A 439 -17.72 -6.85 3.43
CA LEU A 439 -18.09 -8.21 3.83
C LEU A 439 -19.29 -8.74 3.03
N PHE A 440 -20.38 -7.99 2.92
CA PHE A 440 -21.53 -8.52 2.19
C PHE A 440 -21.31 -8.61 0.67
N GLU A 441 -20.51 -7.73 0.05
CA GLU A 441 -20.09 -7.88 -1.34
C GLU A 441 -19.24 -9.15 -1.51
N GLY A 442 -18.38 -9.48 -0.54
CA GLY A 442 -17.65 -10.74 -0.53
C GLY A 442 -18.55 -11.96 -0.42
N ALA A 443 -19.60 -11.88 0.40
CA ALA A 443 -20.56 -12.96 0.58
C ALA A 443 -21.36 -13.29 -0.70
N ASP A 444 -21.53 -12.31 -1.61
CA ASP A 444 -22.22 -12.53 -2.89
C ASP A 444 -21.45 -13.46 -3.83
N PHE A 445 -20.15 -13.65 -3.64
CA PHE A 445 -19.30 -14.54 -4.43
C PHE A 445 -19.23 -15.98 -3.88
N ASP A 446 -19.62 -16.22 -2.61
CA ASP A 446 -19.47 -17.53 -1.96
C ASP A 446 -20.54 -17.72 -0.87
N VAL A 447 -21.62 -18.44 -1.24
CA VAL A 447 -22.78 -18.66 -0.35
C VAL A 447 -22.40 -19.47 0.91
N GLN A 448 -21.42 -20.37 0.82
CA GLN A 448 -20.97 -21.12 1.99
C GLN A 448 -20.18 -20.22 2.94
N ALA A 449 -19.27 -19.42 2.42
CA ALA A 449 -18.54 -18.46 3.22
C ALA A 449 -19.46 -17.38 3.83
N ALA A 450 -20.57 -17.05 3.18
CA ALA A 450 -21.57 -16.09 3.67
C ALA A 450 -22.18 -16.44 5.04
N GLN A 451 -22.10 -17.71 5.47
CA GLN A 451 -22.61 -18.16 6.77
C GLN A 451 -21.92 -17.49 7.97
N VAL A 452 -20.77 -16.84 7.77
CA VAL A 452 -20.13 -16.04 8.83
C VAL A 452 -20.86 -14.73 9.12
N LEU A 453 -21.75 -14.29 8.23
CA LEU A 453 -22.58 -13.10 8.39
C LEU A 453 -23.92 -13.49 9.01
N GLN A 454 -24.08 -13.25 10.31
CA GLN A 454 -25.23 -13.70 11.08
C GLN A 454 -26.00 -12.50 11.66
N PRO A 455 -27.33 -12.68 11.95
CA PRO A 455 -28.10 -11.65 12.63
C PRO A 455 -27.71 -11.56 14.12
N PRO A 456 -27.96 -10.41 14.79
CA PRO A 456 -27.52 -10.17 16.17
C PRO A 456 -28.12 -11.14 17.21
N GLU A 457 -29.28 -11.71 16.93
CA GLU A 457 -30.01 -12.65 17.84
C GLU A 457 -29.19 -13.91 18.11
N VAL A 458 -28.30 -14.31 17.22
CA VAL A 458 -27.42 -15.47 17.38
C VAL A 458 -26.53 -15.34 18.62
N LEU A 459 -26.20 -14.11 19.05
CA LEU A 459 -25.34 -13.84 20.19
C LEU A 459 -25.94 -14.42 21.51
N THR A 460 -27.25 -14.36 21.68
CA THR A 460 -27.94 -14.89 22.88
C THR A 460 -27.77 -16.39 22.98
N ALA A 461 -28.01 -17.13 21.90
CA ALA A 461 -27.84 -18.58 21.87
C ALA A 461 -26.37 -18.99 22.06
N ALA A 462 -25.44 -18.23 21.42
CA ALA A 462 -23.99 -18.46 21.53
C ALA A 462 -23.48 -18.29 22.97
N GLY A 463 -24.05 -17.38 23.75
CA GLY A 463 -23.68 -17.13 25.15
C GLY A 463 -23.97 -18.32 26.08
N LEU A 464 -24.93 -19.19 25.73
CA LEU A 464 -25.29 -20.38 26.49
C LEU A 464 -24.36 -21.58 26.22
N VAL A 465 -23.54 -21.51 25.17
CA VAL A 465 -22.60 -22.57 24.77
C VAL A 465 -21.19 -22.20 25.27
N ARG A 466 -20.50 -23.12 25.95
CA ARG A 466 -19.12 -22.90 26.42
C ARG A 466 -18.14 -22.88 25.25
N GLY A 467 -17.07 -22.10 25.36
CA GLY A 467 -15.99 -22.05 24.39
C GLY A 467 -16.21 -21.01 23.28
N ASN A 468 -17.14 -20.07 23.46
CA ASN A 468 -17.33 -18.95 22.56
C ASN A 468 -16.73 -17.68 23.13
N TRP A 469 -16.22 -16.83 22.24
CA TRP A 469 -15.67 -15.51 22.54
C TRP A 469 -16.45 -14.44 21.81
N PHE A 470 -16.62 -13.29 22.44
CA PHE A 470 -17.31 -12.18 21.84
C PHE A 470 -16.47 -10.90 21.98
N VAL A 471 -16.22 -10.23 20.84
CA VAL A 471 -15.42 -9.00 20.74
C VAL A 471 -16.32 -7.86 20.31
N ALA A 472 -16.31 -6.78 21.07
CA ALA A 472 -17.06 -5.56 20.75
C ALA A 472 -16.19 -4.31 21.00
N ARG A 473 -16.56 -3.19 20.38
CA ARG A 473 -15.97 -1.91 20.75
C ARG A 473 -16.43 -1.47 22.14
N LYS A 474 -15.53 -0.83 22.87
CA LYS A 474 -15.83 -0.32 24.21
C LYS A 474 -17.00 0.65 24.23
N VAL A 475 -17.22 1.41 23.16
CA VAL A 475 -18.35 2.32 23.00
C VAL A 475 -19.69 1.59 22.80
N ASP A 476 -19.65 0.32 22.40
CA ASP A 476 -20.82 -0.52 22.09
C ASP A 476 -21.10 -1.52 23.23
N GLN A 477 -20.54 -1.34 24.43
CA GLN A 477 -20.68 -2.26 25.57
C GLN A 477 -22.14 -2.55 25.97
N GLY A 478 -23.06 -1.63 25.69
CA GLY A 478 -24.49 -1.88 25.91
C GLY A 478 -25.06 -3.06 25.14
N LEU A 479 -24.50 -3.41 23.99
CA LEU A 479 -24.83 -4.58 23.18
C LEU A 479 -24.35 -5.88 23.83
N ALA A 480 -23.39 -5.82 24.74
CA ALA A 480 -22.73 -6.97 25.36
C ALA A 480 -23.40 -7.43 26.68
N GLN A 481 -24.43 -6.73 27.17
CA GLN A 481 -25.24 -7.16 28.32
C GLN A 481 -26.23 -8.26 27.93
N GLN A 482 -25.75 -9.25 27.17
CA GLN A 482 -26.52 -10.40 26.75
C GLN A 482 -26.37 -11.56 27.76
N PRO A 483 -27.44 -12.35 28.03
CA PRO A 483 -27.35 -13.49 28.91
C PRO A 483 -26.25 -14.47 28.50
N GLY A 484 -25.51 -14.99 29.47
CA GLY A 484 -24.49 -16.03 29.25
C GLY A 484 -23.10 -15.48 28.89
N TRP A 485 -22.91 -14.19 28.73
CA TRP A 485 -21.61 -13.57 28.46
C TRP A 485 -21.02 -12.89 29.70
N THR A 486 -19.77 -13.17 29.99
CA THR A 486 -19.02 -12.54 31.10
C THR A 486 -17.84 -11.76 30.55
N LEU A 487 -17.67 -10.53 31.02
CA LEU A 487 -16.51 -9.71 30.65
C LEU A 487 -15.23 -10.43 31.12
N PHE A 488 -14.36 -10.73 30.16
CA PHE A 488 -13.10 -11.43 30.42
C PHE A 488 -11.90 -10.46 30.41
N TYR A 489 -11.87 -9.54 29.43
CA TYR A 489 -10.79 -8.56 29.30
C TYR A 489 -11.30 -7.23 28.74
N GLU A 490 -10.80 -6.13 29.29
CA GLU A 490 -11.09 -4.77 28.84
C GLU A 490 -9.81 -4.11 28.32
N GLY A 491 -9.73 -3.97 26.99
CA GLY A 491 -8.61 -3.33 26.30
C GLY A 491 -8.75 -1.81 26.14
N ALA A 492 -7.89 -1.20 25.34
CA ALA A 492 -7.89 0.24 25.11
C ALA A 492 -9.14 0.72 24.36
N GLY A 493 -9.59 -0.03 23.36
CA GLY A 493 -10.74 0.32 22.53
C GLY A 493 -11.71 -0.82 22.28
N TRP A 494 -11.33 -2.01 22.67
CA TRP A 494 -12.10 -3.24 22.48
C TRP A 494 -12.26 -4.00 23.79
N VAL A 495 -13.32 -4.77 23.89
CA VAL A 495 -13.64 -5.62 25.04
C VAL A 495 -13.84 -7.05 24.59
N LEU A 496 -13.45 -7.99 25.45
CA LEU A 496 -13.54 -9.42 25.22
C LEU A 496 -14.44 -10.05 26.27
N TYR A 497 -15.44 -10.79 25.84
CA TYR A 497 -16.33 -11.57 26.68
C TYR A 497 -16.14 -13.05 26.39
N GLN A 498 -16.33 -13.86 27.42
CA GLN A 498 -16.35 -15.32 27.31
C GLN A 498 -17.75 -15.85 27.64
N SER A 499 -18.20 -16.88 26.91
CA SER A 499 -19.47 -17.55 27.12
C SER A 499 -19.38 -18.62 28.20
N GLY A 500 -20.48 -18.84 28.90
CA GLY A 500 -20.66 -19.95 29.88
C GLY A 500 -21.18 -19.47 31.22
N ALA A 501 -22.42 -19.82 31.55
CA ALA A 501 -22.98 -19.58 32.86
C ALA A 501 -22.18 -20.36 33.92
N GLY A 502 -21.55 -19.67 34.87
CA GLY A 502 -21.06 -20.23 36.10
C GLY A 502 -19.56 -20.23 36.41
N LEU A 503 -18.73 -19.55 35.63
CA LEU A 503 -17.43 -19.18 36.13
C LEU A 503 -17.59 -17.91 36.99
N ALA A 504 -17.39 -18.06 38.32
CA ALA A 504 -17.31 -16.92 39.22
C ALA A 504 -16.37 -15.88 38.59
N ALA A 505 -16.88 -14.67 38.40
CA ALA A 505 -16.11 -13.55 37.91
C ALA A 505 -14.83 -13.47 38.73
N LYS A 506 -13.69 -13.85 38.15
CA LYS A 506 -12.42 -13.35 38.62
C LYS A 506 -12.52 -11.84 38.28
N SER A 507 -12.69 -11.04 39.32
CA SER A 507 -12.59 -9.59 39.19
C SER A 507 -11.37 -9.29 38.34
N PRO A 508 -11.51 -8.52 37.25
CA PRO A 508 -10.36 -8.16 36.46
C PRO A 508 -9.41 -7.40 37.41
N GLU A 509 -8.24 -7.98 37.69
CA GLU A 509 -7.16 -7.18 38.26
C GLU A 509 -6.89 -6.05 37.27
N PRO A 510 -6.87 -4.79 37.72
CA PRO A 510 -6.55 -3.69 36.83
C PRO A 510 -5.21 -3.98 36.17
N ALA A 511 -5.19 -4.06 34.84
CA ALA A 511 -3.98 -4.27 34.07
C ALA A 511 -3.12 -3.00 34.08
N GLU A 512 -2.70 -2.57 35.27
CA GLU A 512 -1.61 -1.63 35.45
C GLU A 512 -0.28 -2.42 35.41
N GLN A 513 0.47 -2.18 34.33
CA GLN A 513 1.92 -2.35 34.25
C GLN A 513 2.53 -3.75 34.42
N LYS A 514 1.95 -4.79 33.91
CA LYS A 514 2.73 -5.99 33.58
C LYS A 514 2.76 -6.17 32.07
N GLY A 515 3.98 -6.27 31.51
CA GLY A 515 4.18 -6.60 30.09
C GLY A 515 3.31 -7.79 29.71
N LEU A 516 2.89 -7.84 28.42
CA LEU A 516 2.00 -8.84 27.83
C LEU A 516 2.12 -10.20 28.56
N PRO A 517 1.04 -10.76 29.12
CA PRO A 517 1.13 -12.01 29.85
C PRO A 517 1.68 -13.09 28.92
N GLY A 518 2.85 -13.62 29.25
CA GLY A 518 3.36 -14.81 28.59
C GLY A 518 2.32 -15.92 28.75
N CYS A 519 1.88 -16.50 27.63
CA CYS A 519 0.87 -17.56 27.64
C CYS A 519 1.28 -18.68 28.59
N LYS A 520 0.45 -19.00 29.59
CA LYS A 520 0.68 -20.07 30.55
C LYS A 520 0.59 -21.48 29.93
N HIS A 521 0.22 -21.61 28.67
CA HIS A 521 -0.05 -22.88 27.97
C HIS A 521 0.80 -23.12 26.71
N GLN A 522 2.10 -22.81 26.74
CA GLN A 522 3.04 -23.37 25.75
C GLN A 522 3.78 -24.59 26.33
N GLY A 523 3.03 -25.60 26.73
CA GLY A 523 3.55 -26.88 27.18
C GLY A 523 2.63 -28.00 26.72
N ASN A 524 2.64 -28.32 25.42
CA ASN A 524 2.31 -29.59 24.76
C ASN A 524 1.80 -29.30 23.32
N LYS A 525 2.71 -29.13 22.40
CA LYS A 525 2.51 -29.49 21.00
C LYS A 525 3.74 -30.28 20.54
#